data_aeab927b611f0f6ba9d0eb8708dbec11
#
_entry.id   aeab927b611f0f6ba9d0eb8708dbec11
#
_cell.length_a   1.000
_cell.length_b   1.000
_cell.length_c   1.000
_cell.angle_alpha   90.00
_cell.angle_beta   90.00
_cell.angle_gamma   90.00
#
_symmetry.space_group_name_H-M   'P 1'
#
loop_
_entity.id
_entity.type
_entity.pdbx_description
1 polymer ?
#
loop_
_entity_poly.entity_id
_entity_poly.type
_entity_poly.pdbx_seq_one_letter_code
_entity_poly.pdbx_strand_id
1 'polypeptide(L)'
;ELADLKRICDNRALVLIEDNCESFGASHQNKYCATWGTAGTFSFFFSHHLQTMEGGMIVTDDQDLYDYMRSLRAHGWVRDIGDNSSLYTKSGDPFEDSFRFVLPGYCVRPLEMSGAVGQVQLSKANDMLDQRIVNSKIYHHFFDNVDYARTQLPTQNSVHSYFGFSFVLENNLYNRRKEVIHLLKEYDIECRPIVAGNFMRNPVIDR
;
A
#
# COMPACT_ATOMS: atom_id res chain seq x y z
N GLU A 1 -12.70 -7.11 6.98
CA GLU A 1 -12.46 -8.41 7.66
C GLU A 1 -11.48 -9.25 6.85
N LEU A 2 -10.13 -9.01 7.05
CA LEU A 2 -9.09 -9.71 6.27
C LEU A 2 -9.10 -11.23 6.52
N ALA A 3 -9.36 -11.65 7.75
CA ALA A 3 -9.44 -13.07 8.10
C ALA A 3 -10.55 -13.80 7.32
N ASP A 4 -11.72 -13.18 7.18
CA ASP A 4 -12.82 -13.74 6.40
C ASP A 4 -12.53 -13.74 4.91
N LEU A 5 -11.93 -12.66 4.40
CA LEU A 5 -11.52 -12.58 3.00
C LEU A 5 -10.49 -13.68 2.68
N LYS A 6 -9.47 -13.85 3.52
CA LYS A 6 -8.49 -14.94 3.38
C LYS A 6 -9.15 -16.30 3.34
N ARG A 7 -10.05 -16.57 4.28
CA ARG A 7 -10.80 -17.83 4.34
C ARG A 7 -11.63 -18.08 3.06
N ILE A 8 -12.27 -17.04 2.51
CA ILE A 8 -13.03 -17.15 1.26
C ILE A 8 -12.10 -17.49 0.09
N CYS A 9 -10.95 -16.81 0.01
CA CYS A 9 -9.96 -17.06 -1.03
C CYS A 9 -9.42 -18.50 -0.95
N ASP A 10 -9.07 -18.96 0.24
CA ASP A 10 -8.56 -20.32 0.45
C ASP A 10 -9.59 -21.39 0.06
N ASN A 11 -10.85 -21.22 0.49
CA ASN A 11 -11.92 -22.15 0.17
C ASN A 11 -12.24 -22.24 -1.33
N ARG A 12 -11.86 -21.24 -2.08
CA ARG A 12 -12.11 -21.15 -3.54
C ARG A 12 -10.85 -21.23 -4.39
N ALA A 13 -9.71 -21.55 -3.80
CA ALA A 13 -8.40 -21.58 -4.47
C ALA A 13 -8.11 -20.26 -5.24
N LEU A 14 -8.45 -19.12 -4.64
CA LEU A 14 -8.17 -17.79 -5.19
C LEU A 14 -6.89 -17.24 -4.61
N VAL A 15 -6.09 -16.59 -5.45
CA VAL A 15 -4.91 -15.85 -5.03
C VAL A 15 -5.37 -14.52 -4.42
N LEU A 16 -4.94 -14.25 -3.18
CA LEU A 16 -5.16 -12.96 -2.52
C LEU A 16 -3.89 -12.12 -2.64
N ILE A 17 -4.01 -10.96 -3.28
CA ILE A 17 -2.96 -9.92 -3.31
C ILE A 17 -3.51 -8.72 -2.56
N GLU A 18 -2.71 -8.20 -1.62
CA GLU A 18 -3.08 -7.04 -0.81
C GLU A 18 -2.39 -5.79 -1.31
N ASP A 19 -3.17 -4.79 -1.74
CA ASP A 19 -2.63 -3.45 -2.02
C ASP A 19 -2.65 -2.63 -0.72
N ASN A 20 -1.46 -2.43 -0.15
CA ASN A 20 -1.26 -1.70 1.10
C ASN A 20 -0.52 -0.37 0.88
N CYS A 21 -0.63 0.19 -0.30
CA CYS A 21 0.00 1.48 -0.60
C CYS A 21 -0.43 2.58 0.39
N GLU A 22 -1.67 2.53 0.86
CA GLU A 22 -2.24 3.50 1.81
C GLU A 22 -2.45 2.94 3.22
N SER A 23 -1.89 1.77 3.55
CA SER A 23 -2.12 1.09 4.84
C SER A 23 -0.85 0.58 5.52
N PHE A 24 0.30 1.21 5.26
CA PHE A 24 1.55 0.86 5.95
C PHE A 24 1.37 0.96 7.47
N GLY A 25 1.74 -0.11 8.20
CA GLY A 25 1.60 -0.19 9.64
C GLY A 25 0.20 -0.57 10.14
N ALA A 26 -0.80 -0.69 9.27
CA ALA A 26 -2.11 -1.20 9.66
C ALA A 26 -2.06 -2.70 9.99
N SER A 27 -2.94 -3.14 10.89
CA SER A 27 -3.04 -4.55 11.28
C SER A 27 -4.48 -4.96 11.55
N HIS A 28 -4.75 -6.25 11.41
CA HIS A 28 -6.01 -6.89 11.77
C HIS A 28 -5.71 -8.14 12.58
N GLN A 29 -6.38 -8.32 13.74
CA GLN A 29 -6.15 -9.45 14.65
C GLN A 29 -4.66 -9.66 15.01
N ASN A 30 -3.94 -8.56 15.28
CA ASN A 30 -2.50 -8.52 15.57
C ASN A 30 -1.58 -9.03 14.45
N LYS A 31 -2.07 -9.17 13.23
CA LYS A 31 -1.28 -9.51 12.04
C LYS A 31 -1.26 -8.32 11.09
N TYR A 32 -0.08 -7.92 10.62
CA TYR A 32 0.06 -6.79 9.71
C TYR A 32 -0.69 -7.03 8.39
N CYS A 33 -1.35 -5.99 7.89
CA CYS A 33 -1.82 -5.95 6.50
C CYS A 33 -0.63 -6.13 5.55
N ALA A 34 -0.87 -6.63 4.35
CA ALA A 34 0.12 -7.10 3.37
C ALA A 34 0.73 -8.48 3.67
N THR A 35 0.40 -9.13 4.79
CA THR A 35 0.94 -10.45 5.13
C THR A 35 -0.13 -11.55 5.21
N TRP A 36 -1.38 -11.22 4.88
CA TRP A 36 -2.50 -12.17 4.89
C TRP A 36 -2.60 -12.99 3.61
N GLY A 37 -2.33 -12.36 2.47
CA GLY A 37 -2.41 -12.96 1.15
C GLY A 37 -1.12 -13.63 0.69
N THR A 38 -1.08 -13.98 -0.59
CA THR A 38 0.09 -14.54 -1.28
C THR A 38 1.19 -13.49 -1.41
N ALA A 39 0.82 -12.24 -1.64
CA ALA A 39 1.72 -11.10 -1.69
C ALA A 39 1.01 -9.83 -1.24
N GLY A 40 1.79 -8.89 -0.69
CA GLY A 40 1.32 -7.56 -0.36
C GLY A 40 2.23 -6.49 -0.98
N THR A 41 1.64 -5.36 -1.38
CA THR A 41 2.37 -4.25 -1.99
C THR A 41 2.37 -3.03 -1.08
N PHE A 42 3.44 -2.25 -1.12
CA PHE A 42 3.56 -0.96 -0.45
C PHE A 42 4.07 0.10 -1.43
N SER A 43 3.62 1.33 -1.28
CA SER A 43 4.16 2.49 -1.98
C SER A 43 5.01 3.34 -1.03
N PHE A 44 6.14 3.80 -1.56
CA PHE A 44 7.01 4.78 -0.90
C PHE A 44 7.07 6.10 -1.69
N PHE A 45 5.99 6.37 -2.43
CA PHE A 45 5.78 7.64 -3.11
C PHE A 45 5.75 8.79 -2.09
N PHE A 46 6.14 10.00 -2.52
CA PHE A 46 6.40 11.13 -1.60
C PHE A 46 5.24 11.49 -0.65
N SER A 47 4.00 11.14 -0.96
CA SER A 47 2.83 11.45 -0.14
C SER A 47 2.37 10.30 0.76
N HIS A 48 3.10 9.18 0.81
CA HIS A 48 2.72 8.01 1.59
C HIS A 48 3.31 8.05 3.01
N HIS A 49 2.94 7.08 3.85
CA HIS A 49 3.38 7.00 5.26
C HIS A 49 4.90 6.98 5.41
N LEU A 50 5.58 6.16 4.59
CA LEU A 50 7.01 6.22 4.37
C LEU A 50 7.27 6.69 2.96
N GLN A 51 8.26 7.55 2.78
CA GLN A 51 8.53 8.13 1.47
C GLN A 51 10.01 8.01 1.12
N THR A 52 10.28 7.65 -0.14
CA THR A 52 11.62 7.61 -0.69
C THR A 52 11.72 8.40 -2.00
N MET A 53 10.92 9.46 -2.12
CA MET A 53 10.58 10.22 -3.35
C MET A 53 9.71 9.38 -4.29
N GLU A 54 10.29 8.38 -4.90
CA GLU A 54 9.63 7.28 -5.61
C GLU A 54 10.11 5.96 -5.03
N GLY A 55 9.27 4.94 -5.06
CA GLY A 55 9.62 3.61 -4.59
C GLY A 55 8.42 2.76 -4.21
N GLY A 56 8.69 1.50 -3.96
CA GLY A 56 7.71 0.53 -3.52
C GLY A 56 8.37 -0.76 -3.04
N MET A 57 7.58 -1.59 -2.41
CA MET A 57 8.01 -2.89 -1.92
C MET A 57 6.91 -3.91 -2.12
N ILE A 58 7.30 -5.13 -2.45
CA ILE A 58 6.42 -6.29 -2.44
C ILE A 58 6.94 -7.26 -1.39
N VAL A 59 6.06 -7.79 -0.58
CA VAL A 59 6.35 -8.82 0.44
C VAL A 59 5.61 -10.10 0.12
N THR A 60 6.27 -11.23 0.34
CA THR A 60 5.69 -12.57 0.17
C THR A 60 6.47 -13.59 0.99
N ASP A 61 5.80 -14.64 1.43
CA ASP A 61 6.42 -15.82 2.05
C ASP A 61 6.67 -16.94 1.01
N ASP A 62 6.25 -16.74 -0.25
CA ASP A 62 6.45 -17.67 -1.36
C ASP A 62 7.82 -17.40 -2.02
N GLN A 63 8.76 -18.34 -1.84
CA GLN A 63 10.13 -18.23 -2.36
C GLN A 63 10.16 -18.22 -3.89
N ASP A 64 9.32 -18.99 -4.55
CA ASP A 64 9.27 -19.07 -6.01
C ASP A 64 8.77 -17.74 -6.59
N LEU A 65 7.72 -17.19 -5.99
CA LEU A 65 7.21 -15.88 -6.36
C LEU A 65 8.24 -14.75 -6.10
N TYR A 66 8.97 -14.84 -4.99
CA TYR A 66 10.04 -13.90 -4.67
C TYR A 66 11.14 -13.90 -5.74
N ASP A 67 11.65 -15.07 -6.12
CA ASP A 67 12.68 -15.19 -7.14
C ASP A 67 12.19 -14.72 -8.51
N TYR A 68 10.95 -15.05 -8.84
CA TYR A 68 10.30 -14.59 -10.06
C TYR A 68 10.25 -13.06 -10.13
N MET A 69 9.77 -12.41 -9.07
CA MET A 69 9.68 -10.94 -8.99
C MET A 69 11.05 -10.29 -9.00
N ARG A 70 12.06 -10.86 -8.32
CA ARG A 70 13.43 -10.35 -8.35
C ARG A 70 14.03 -10.38 -9.73
N SER A 71 13.80 -11.45 -10.47
CA SER A 71 14.23 -11.58 -11.85
C SER A 71 13.50 -10.58 -12.76
N LEU A 72 12.16 -10.54 -12.68
CA LEU A 72 11.31 -9.66 -13.50
C LEU A 72 11.67 -8.17 -13.35
N ARG A 73 11.91 -7.69 -12.13
CA ARG A 73 12.24 -6.27 -11.89
C ARG A 73 13.57 -5.84 -12.52
N ALA A 74 14.43 -6.79 -12.86
CA ALA A 74 15.77 -6.60 -13.39
C ALA A 74 15.96 -7.35 -14.72
N HIS A 75 15.13 -7.04 -15.70
CA HIS A 75 15.21 -7.52 -17.07
C HIS A 75 15.01 -9.05 -17.26
N GLY A 76 14.65 -9.81 -16.24
CA GLY A 76 14.61 -11.27 -16.26
C GLY A 76 15.96 -11.93 -15.96
N TRP A 77 16.89 -11.20 -15.32
CA TRP A 77 18.20 -11.72 -14.92
C TRP A 77 18.12 -12.78 -13.83
N VAL A 78 19.02 -13.76 -13.90
CA VAL A 78 19.21 -14.80 -12.85
C VAL A 78 20.25 -14.40 -11.81
N ARG A 79 20.97 -13.29 -12.01
CA ARG A 79 22.10 -12.86 -11.16
C ARG A 79 21.72 -12.73 -9.68
N ASP A 80 20.54 -12.19 -9.40
CA ASP A 80 20.10 -11.82 -8.06
C ASP A 80 19.18 -12.87 -7.41
N ILE A 81 18.91 -14.00 -8.07
CA ILE A 81 18.15 -15.13 -7.48
C ILE A 81 19.07 -16.14 -6.80
N GLY A 82 18.50 -16.94 -5.88
CA GLY A 82 19.24 -17.99 -5.17
C GLY A 82 19.73 -19.12 -6.08
N ASP A 83 20.73 -19.86 -5.61
CA ASP A 83 21.32 -20.97 -6.40
C ASP A 83 20.36 -22.16 -6.54
N ASN A 84 19.41 -22.29 -5.61
CA ASN A 84 18.38 -23.35 -5.59
C ASN A 84 17.00 -22.83 -6.01
N SER A 85 16.94 -21.84 -6.88
CA SER A 85 15.67 -21.31 -7.38
C SER A 85 14.99 -22.30 -8.32
N SER A 86 13.66 -22.44 -8.17
CA SER A 86 12.86 -23.25 -9.13
C SER A 86 12.80 -22.58 -10.52
N LEU A 87 13.05 -21.27 -10.60
CA LEU A 87 13.03 -20.52 -11.85
C LEU A 87 14.21 -20.86 -12.77
N TYR A 88 15.39 -21.10 -12.20
CA TYR A 88 16.60 -21.40 -12.95
C TYR A 88 17.65 -22.06 -12.06
N THR A 89 18.24 -23.15 -12.54
CA THR A 89 19.41 -23.77 -11.91
C THR A 89 20.66 -23.13 -12.48
N LYS A 90 21.46 -22.49 -11.64
CA LYS A 90 22.71 -21.86 -12.05
C LYS A 90 23.70 -22.89 -12.60
N SER A 91 24.48 -22.47 -13.62
CA SER A 91 25.46 -23.32 -14.28
C SER A 91 26.64 -23.73 -13.37
N GLY A 92 26.87 -22.95 -12.31
CA GLY A 92 28.06 -23.03 -11.47
C GLY A 92 29.25 -22.21 -12.00
N ASP A 93 29.14 -21.61 -13.18
CA ASP A 93 30.08 -20.63 -13.71
C ASP A 93 29.51 -19.21 -13.57
N PRO A 94 30.05 -18.39 -12.65
CA PRO A 94 29.58 -17.01 -12.45
C PRO A 94 29.69 -16.12 -13.70
N PHE A 95 30.62 -16.42 -14.60
CA PHE A 95 30.77 -15.67 -15.84
C PHE A 95 29.61 -15.95 -16.79
N GLU A 96 29.23 -17.20 -16.97
CA GLU A 96 28.08 -17.59 -17.81
C GLU A 96 26.76 -17.07 -17.22
N ASP A 97 26.56 -17.17 -15.91
CA ASP A 97 25.35 -16.75 -15.25
C ASP A 97 25.18 -15.23 -15.14
N SER A 98 26.28 -14.46 -15.28
CA SER A 98 26.27 -13.01 -15.08
C SER A 98 25.32 -12.22 -16.00
N PHE A 99 25.08 -12.71 -17.21
CA PHE A 99 24.18 -12.15 -18.21
C PHE A 99 23.15 -13.14 -18.74
N ARG A 100 22.75 -14.08 -17.89
CA ARG A 100 21.67 -15.02 -18.23
C ARG A 100 20.31 -14.41 -17.95
N PHE A 101 19.43 -14.42 -18.94
CA PHE A 101 18.06 -13.92 -18.89
C PHE A 101 17.11 -15.08 -19.11
N VAL A 102 16.11 -15.25 -18.25
CA VAL A 102 15.17 -16.41 -18.27
C VAL A 102 13.71 -15.97 -18.40
N LEU A 103 13.44 -14.68 -18.25
CA LEU A 103 12.11 -14.08 -18.36
C LEU A 103 12.15 -12.78 -19.19
N PRO A 104 11.07 -12.44 -19.88
CA PRO A 104 10.86 -11.07 -20.38
C PRO A 104 10.61 -10.16 -19.18
N GLY A 105 11.60 -9.36 -18.77
CA GLY A 105 11.55 -8.56 -17.57
C GLY A 105 11.46 -7.06 -17.83
N TYR A 106 11.40 -6.30 -16.74
CA TYR A 106 11.29 -4.85 -16.70
C TYR A 106 12.55 -4.22 -16.09
N CYS A 107 12.74 -2.92 -16.30
CA CYS A 107 13.75 -2.14 -15.58
C CYS A 107 13.07 -1.31 -14.48
N VAL A 108 12.78 -1.95 -13.34
CA VAL A 108 12.11 -1.31 -12.19
C VAL A 108 12.91 -1.50 -10.90
N ARG A 109 14.23 -1.48 -11.02
CA ARG A 109 15.14 -1.57 -9.87
C ARG A 109 15.09 -0.28 -9.06
N PRO A 110 15.08 -0.35 -7.71
CA PRO A 110 15.15 0.84 -6.86
C PRO A 110 16.54 1.51 -6.99
N LEU A 111 16.58 2.82 -6.72
CA LEU A 111 17.81 3.56 -6.56
C LEU A 111 18.38 3.36 -5.15
N GLU A 112 19.70 3.27 -5.01
CA GLU A 112 20.39 3.19 -3.71
C GLU A 112 20.07 4.41 -2.82
N MET A 113 19.95 5.60 -3.42
CA MET A 113 19.54 6.81 -2.70
C MET A 113 18.16 6.67 -2.05
N SER A 114 17.20 6.04 -2.74
CA SER A 114 15.88 5.76 -2.19
C SER A 114 15.97 4.83 -0.97
N GLY A 115 16.87 3.83 -1.02
CA GLY A 115 17.15 2.96 0.12
C GLY A 115 17.72 3.72 1.33
N ALA A 116 18.65 4.63 1.11
CA ALA A 116 19.25 5.47 2.17
C ALA A 116 18.18 6.38 2.82
N VAL A 117 17.36 7.05 2.02
CA VAL A 117 16.22 7.85 2.53
C VAL A 117 15.25 6.97 3.30
N GLY A 118 14.93 5.78 2.77
CA GLY A 118 14.02 4.82 3.39
C GLY A 118 14.46 4.38 4.78
N GLN A 119 15.74 4.15 5.02
CA GLN A 119 16.27 3.82 6.35
C GLN A 119 15.98 4.93 7.37
N VAL A 120 16.18 6.19 6.99
CA VAL A 120 15.87 7.34 7.87
C VAL A 120 14.36 7.48 8.08
N GLN A 121 13.55 7.25 7.06
CA GLN A 121 12.09 7.27 7.20
C GLN A 121 11.60 6.14 8.11
N LEU A 122 12.15 4.94 7.96
CA LEU A 122 11.78 3.78 8.78
C LEU A 122 12.06 4.02 10.27
N SER A 123 13.15 4.71 10.61
CA SER A 123 13.46 5.04 12.01
C SER A 123 12.43 5.97 12.67
N LYS A 124 11.62 6.69 11.89
CA LYS A 124 10.57 7.60 12.36
C LYS A 124 9.16 6.99 12.24
N ALA A 125 9.04 5.80 11.66
CA ALA A 125 7.76 5.23 11.26
C ALA A 125 6.77 5.10 12.43
N ASN A 126 7.23 4.56 13.55
CA ASN A 126 6.36 4.34 14.71
C ASN A 126 5.79 5.66 15.25
N ASP A 127 6.63 6.66 15.45
CA ASP A 127 6.20 7.98 15.95
C ASP A 127 5.18 8.63 15.00
N MET A 128 5.41 8.52 13.69
CA MET A 128 4.49 9.06 12.68
C MET A 128 3.14 8.31 12.69
N LEU A 129 3.15 6.99 12.83
CA LEU A 129 1.93 6.18 12.87
C LEU A 129 1.14 6.47 14.15
N ASP A 130 1.81 6.53 15.30
CA ASP A 130 1.17 6.84 16.58
C ASP A 130 0.52 8.23 16.54
N GLN A 131 1.19 9.22 15.98
CA GLN A 131 0.63 10.57 15.85
C GLN A 131 -0.61 10.59 14.92
N ARG A 132 -0.62 9.82 13.83
CA ARG A 132 -1.80 9.67 12.95
C ARG A 132 -2.99 9.06 13.72
N ILE A 133 -2.72 8.02 14.53
CA ILE A 133 -3.74 7.38 15.37
C ILE A 133 -4.29 8.36 16.42
N VAL A 134 -3.43 9.14 17.06
CA VAL A 134 -3.85 10.17 18.02
C VAL A 134 -4.73 11.22 17.32
N ASN A 135 -4.29 11.75 16.19
CA ASN A 135 -5.06 12.74 15.42
C ASN A 135 -6.42 12.19 14.98
N SER A 136 -6.48 10.94 14.54
CA SER A 136 -7.74 10.33 14.11
C SER A 136 -8.76 10.24 15.24
N LYS A 137 -8.32 9.93 16.47
CA LYS A 137 -9.20 9.91 17.66
C LYS A 137 -9.83 11.27 17.94
N ILE A 138 -9.06 12.36 17.75
CA ILE A 138 -9.58 13.72 17.90
C ILE A 138 -10.66 14.00 16.85
N TYR A 139 -10.41 13.66 15.60
CA TYR A 139 -11.39 13.83 14.54
C TYR A 139 -12.66 12.97 14.77
N HIS A 140 -12.51 11.70 15.13
CA HIS A 140 -13.66 10.84 15.43
C HIS A 140 -14.49 11.44 16.56
N HIS A 141 -13.86 11.84 17.67
CA HIS A 141 -14.56 12.45 18.79
C HIS A 141 -15.35 13.71 18.38
N PHE A 142 -14.80 14.53 17.48
CA PHE A 142 -15.52 15.69 16.93
C PHE A 142 -16.73 15.26 16.08
N PHE A 143 -16.55 14.29 15.19
CA PHE A 143 -17.60 13.86 14.26
C PHE A 143 -18.65 12.95 14.90
N ASP A 144 -18.39 12.31 16.04
CA ASP A 144 -19.38 11.49 16.75
C ASP A 144 -20.62 12.27 17.22
N ASN A 145 -20.50 13.59 17.34
CA ASN A 145 -21.55 14.46 17.86
C ASN A 145 -22.25 15.30 16.77
N VAL A 146 -22.01 15.01 15.50
CA VAL A 146 -22.63 15.75 14.39
C VAL A 146 -23.40 14.82 13.47
N ASP A 147 -24.47 15.33 12.86
CA ASP A 147 -25.35 14.57 11.96
C ASP A 147 -25.11 14.88 10.47
N TYR A 148 -24.28 15.88 10.18
CA TYR A 148 -24.00 16.34 8.81
C TYR A 148 -22.83 15.66 8.14
N ALA A 149 -22.09 14.81 8.85
CA ALA A 149 -20.99 14.05 8.29
C ALA A 149 -20.82 12.72 9.00
N ARG A 150 -20.43 11.72 8.21
CA ARG A 150 -20.09 10.37 8.71
C ARG A 150 -18.64 10.04 8.39
N THR A 151 -17.92 9.53 9.38
CA THR A 151 -16.54 9.07 9.25
C THR A 151 -16.46 7.58 9.02
N GLN A 152 -15.32 7.12 8.48
CA GLN A 152 -15.03 5.70 8.38
C GLN A 152 -14.61 5.16 9.76
N LEU A 153 -15.39 4.25 10.30
CA LEU A 153 -15.05 3.59 11.56
C LEU A 153 -14.03 2.46 11.33
N PRO A 154 -13.08 2.28 12.26
CA PRO A 154 -12.17 1.15 12.23
C PRO A 154 -12.93 -0.18 12.29
N THR A 155 -12.47 -1.17 11.53
CA THR A 155 -12.94 -2.55 11.65
C THR A 155 -12.57 -3.11 13.03
N GLN A 156 -13.44 -3.93 13.60
CA GLN A 156 -13.16 -4.54 14.91
C GLN A 156 -11.84 -5.33 14.89
N ASN A 157 -11.07 -5.26 15.96
CA ASN A 157 -9.76 -5.91 16.11
C ASN A 157 -8.73 -5.44 15.07
N SER A 158 -8.86 -4.21 14.55
CA SER A 158 -7.92 -3.62 13.61
C SER A 158 -7.28 -2.36 14.18
N VAL A 159 -6.03 -2.13 13.78
CA VAL A 159 -5.33 -0.87 13.95
C VAL A 159 -5.21 -0.22 12.57
N HIS A 160 -5.78 0.96 12.42
CA HIS A 160 -5.68 1.76 11.20
C HIS A 160 -4.48 2.70 11.27
N SER A 161 -3.80 2.86 10.15
CA SER A 161 -2.65 3.77 10.02
C SER A 161 -3.02 5.16 9.46
N TYR A 162 -4.24 5.34 9.02
CA TYR A 162 -4.82 6.60 8.53
C TYR A 162 -3.93 7.34 7.52
N PHE A 163 -3.96 6.90 6.26
CA PHE A 163 -3.35 7.64 5.16
C PHE A 163 -3.91 9.06 5.04
N GLY A 164 -5.21 9.18 5.15
CA GLY A 164 -5.96 10.41 5.31
C GLY A 164 -7.16 10.19 6.21
N PHE A 165 -7.80 11.25 6.65
CA PHE A 165 -9.05 11.17 7.40
C PHE A 165 -10.23 11.40 6.45
N SER A 166 -11.03 10.37 6.22
CA SER A 166 -12.15 10.41 5.28
C SER A 166 -13.46 10.69 6.00
N PHE A 167 -14.28 11.58 5.45
CA PHE A 167 -15.66 11.76 5.88
C PHE A 167 -16.60 11.99 4.68
N VAL A 168 -17.82 11.56 4.84
CA VAL A 168 -18.89 11.71 3.85
C VAL A 168 -19.90 12.72 4.37
N LEU A 169 -20.22 13.73 3.56
CA LEU A 169 -21.20 14.73 3.91
C LEU A 169 -22.62 14.15 3.82
N GLU A 170 -23.44 14.41 4.84
CA GLU A 170 -24.80 13.92 4.97
C GLU A 170 -25.76 15.08 5.27
N ASN A 171 -27.05 14.78 5.29
CA ASN A 171 -28.14 15.68 5.65
C ASN A 171 -28.05 17.05 4.93
N ASN A 172 -27.99 18.14 5.67
CA ASN A 172 -27.95 19.51 5.14
C ASN A 172 -26.69 19.86 4.35
N LEU A 173 -25.62 19.05 4.47
CA LEU A 173 -24.36 19.23 3.72
C LEU A 173 -24.22 18.28 2.53
N TYR A 174 -25.15 17.36 2.30
CA TYR A 174 -25.04 16.31 1.28
C TYR A 174 -24.61 16.83 -0.11
N ASN A 175 -25.18 17.93 -0.59
CA ASN A 175 -24.87 18.52 -1.89
C ASN A 175 -23.92 19.72 -1.82
N ARG A 176 -23.35 20.04 -0.66
CA ARG A 176 -22.55 21.25 -0.41
C ARG A 176 -21.05 20.99 -0.38
N ARG A 177 -20.59 19.88 -0.99
CA ARG A 177 -19.16 19.49 -0.97
C ARG A 177 -18.22 20.60 -1.44
N LYS A 178 -18.61 21.37 -2.49
CA LYS A 178 -17.76 22.46 -3.02
C LYS A 178 -17.56 23.56 -1.99
N GLU A 179 -18.61 23.93 -1.27
CA GLU A 179 -18.56 24.96 -0.24
C GLU A 179 -17.72 24.51 0.95
N VAL A 180 -17.90 23.26 1.40
CA VAL A 180 -17.10 22.68 2.50
C VAL A 180 -15.62 22.65 2.13
N ILE A 181 -15.27 22.20 0.91
CA ILE A 181 -13.88 22.20 0.43
C ILE A 181 -13.30 23.61 0.38
N HIS A 182 -14.10 24.59 -0.06
CA HIS A 182 -13.68 26.00 -0.11
C HIS A 182 -13.34 26.51 1.28
N LEU A 183 -14.24 26.32 2.24
CA LEU A 183 -14.03 26.72 3.63
C LEU A 183 -12.81 26.05 4.26
N LEU A 184 -12.63 24.73 4.08
CA LEU A 184 -11.47 24.02 4.60
C LEU A 184 -10.16 24.60 4.05
N LYS A 185 -10.13 24.97 2.77
CA LYS A 185 -8.96 25.62 2.16
C LYS A 185 -8.70 27.03 2.72
N GLU A 186 -9.73 27.79 3.06
CA GLU A 186 -9.59 29.10 3.72
C GLU A 186 -8.94 28.99 5.11
N TYR A 187 -9.08 27.83 5.75
CA TYR A 187 -8.44 27.48 7.01
C TYR A 187 -7.13 26.68 6.84
N ASP A 188 -6.52 26.69 5.65
CA ASP A 188 -5.28 25.97 5.33
C ASP A 188 -5.36 24.45 5.56
N ILE A 189 -6.58 23.86 5.44
CA ILE A 189 -6.79 22.42 5.54
C ILE A 189 -6.78 21.82 4.13
N GLU A 190 -5.77 20.99 3.85
CA GLU A 190 -5.67 20.30 2.57
C GLU A 190 -6.77 19.23 2.43
N CYS A 191 -7.47 19.27 1.29
CA CYS A 191 -8.53 18.31 0.97
C CYS A 191 -8.25 17.67 -0.38
N ARG A 192 -8.50 16.37 -0.44
CA ARG A 192 -8.42 15.55 -1.67
C ARG A 192 -9.71 14.75 -1.85
N PRO A 193 -10.08 14.39 -3.08
CA PRO A 193 -11.04 13.31 -3.30
C PRO A 193 -10.54 12.01 -2.63
N ILE A 194 -11.47 11.14 -2.25
CA ILE A 194 -11.10 9.78 -1.81
C ILE A 194 -10.58 9.03 -3.04
N VAL A 195 -9.28 9.15 -3.27
CA VAL A 195 -8.51 8.64 -4.41
C VAL A 195 -9.25 8.87 -5.75
N ALA A 196 -9.36 7.84 -6.60
CA ALA A 196 -10.06 7.92 -7.89
C ALA A 196 -11.58 7.81 -7.75
N GLY A 197 -12.09 7.49 -6.55
CA GLY A 197 -13.51 7.22 -6.34
C GLY A 197 -13.98 6.01 -7.15
N ASN A 198 -15.13 6.15 -7.83
CA ASN A 198 -15.58 5.10 -8.75
C ASN A 198 -14.78 5.17 -10.06
N PHE A 199 -13.82 4.26 -10.22
CA PHE A 199 -12.93 4.21 -11.37
C PHE A 199 -13.67 4.04 -12.71
N MET A 200 -14.84 3.39 -12.70
CA MET A 200 -15.69 3.24 -13.90
C MET A 200 -16.20 4.56 -14.48
N ARG A 201 -16.05 5.66 -13.73
CA ARG A 201 -16.37 7.02 -14.22
C ARG A 201 -15.18 7.74 -14.84
N ASN A 202 -14.02 7.11 -14.89
CA ASN A 202 -12.83 7.71 -15.48
C ASN A 202 -12.86 7.51 -17.02
N PRO A 203 -12.53 8.55 -17.80
CA PRO A 203 -12.55 8.49 -19.26
C PRO A 203 -11.65 7.42 -19.88
N VAL A 204 -10.67 6.90 -19.14
CA VAL A 204 -9.79 5.82 -19.60
C VAL A 204 -10.55 4.50 -19.82
N ILE A 205 -11.71 4.32 -19.18
CA ILE A 205 -12.54 3.11 -19.34
C ILE A 205 -13.21 3.07 -20.72
N ASP A 206 -13.42 4.24 -21.34
CA ASP A 206 -14.08 4.37 -22.64
C ASP A 206 -13.09 4.27 -23.82
N ARG A 207 -11.80 4.03 -23.56
CA ARG A 207 -10.72 3.93 -24.55
C ARG A 207 -10.21 2.51 -24.72
#